data_119b85687a2e511cb6536facd194214f
#
_entry.id   119b85687a2e511cb6536facd194214f
#
_cell.length_a   1.000
_cell.length_b   1.000
_cell.length_c   1.000
_cell.angle_alpha   90.00
_cell.angle_beta   90.00
_cell.angle_gamma   90.00
#
_symmetry.space_group_name_H-M   'P 1'
#
loop_
_entity.id
_entity.type
_entity.pdbx_description
1 polymer ?
#
loop_
_entity_poly.entity_id
_entity_poly.type
_entity_poly.pdbx_seq_one_letter_code
_entity_poly.pdbx_strand_id
1 'polypeptide(L)'
;MVVPTEPERGEQWVLRYFDHVFPVAEGTQSLPMHVLVGRQHYRLAYWKVGDAETNYRRFFDVGTLAAIRVEDPEVFAGSHELVLDLLRAGTVDALRVDHPDGLADPTGYLNHLSEAAGGAWITAEKILAPDEPLPVGWHVAGTTGYDASWRIDQLQVDPGGAVRLGALMHELTGRGPIEYERVVEQAKREVINGSLAAEVN
;
A
#
# COMPACT_ATOMS: atom_id res chain seq x y z
N MET A 1 5.69 -5.13 -31.10
CA MET A 1 5.79 -6.39 -31.86
C MET A 1 5.13 -7.49 -31.04
N VAL A 2 4.28 -8.31 -31.64
CA VAL A 2 3.70 -9.50 -30.99
C VAL A 2 4.64 -10.67 -31.26
N VAL A 3 5.09 -11.34 -30.20
CA VAL A 3 6.02 -12.46 -30.28
C VAL A 3 5.59 -13.55 -29.28
N PRO A 4 5.87 -14.83 -29.54
CA PRO A 4 5.67 -15.88 -28.55
C PRO A 4 6.70 -15.73 -27.41
N THR A 5 6.34 -16.15 -26.21
CA THR A 5 7.30 -16.30 -25.10
C THR A 5 8.20 -17.51 -25.33
N GLU A 6 9.35 -17.54 -24.67
CA GLU A 6 10.22 -18.71 -24.68
C GLU A 6 9.54 -19.96 -24.06
N PRO A 7 9.88 -21.18 -24.50
CA PRO A 7 9.12 -22.42 -24.23
C PRO A 7 8.98 -22.82 -22.76
N GLU A 8 9.73 -22.25 -21.83
CA GLU A 8 9.75 -22.67 -20.43
C GLU A 8 8.49 -22.31 -19.62
N ARG A 9 7.57 -21.48 -20.19
CA ARG A 9 6.32 -21.04 -19.54
C ARG A 9 5.03 -21.37 -20.30
N GLY A 10 5.08 -22.30 -21.25
CA GLY A 10 3.97 -22.55 -22.17
C GLY A 10 3.92 -21.47 -23.27
N GLU A 11 3.36 -21.80 -24.43
CA GLU A 11 3.22 -20.87 -25.57
C GLU A 11 2.24 -19.74 -25.23
N GLN A 12 2.71 -18.70 -24.57
CA GLN A 12 1.96 -17.45 -24.40
C GLN A 12 2.44 -16.41 -25.39
N TRP A 13 1.52 -15.78 -26.09
CA TRP A 13 1.81 -14.64 -26.93
C TRP A 13 1.97 -13.37 -26.09
N VAL A 14 2.96 -12.54 -26.41
CA VAL A 14 3.22 -11.28 -25.71
C VAL A 14 3.37 -10.12 -26.72
N LEU A 15 2.91 -8.97 -26.30
CA LEU A 15 3.14 -7.70 -26.97
C LEU A 15 4.36 -7.02 -26.33
N ARG A 16 5.42 -6.80 -27.11
CA ARG A 16 6.60 -6.05 -26.67
C ARG A 16 6.52 -4.61 -27.13
N TYR A 17 6.74 -3.70 -26.18
CA TYR A 17 6.85 -2.26 -26.44
C TYR A 17 8.01 -1.71 -25.61
N PHE A 18 9.13 -1.42 -26.26
CA PHE A 18 10.42 -1.18 -25.61
C PHE A 18 10.75 -2.31 -24.62
N ASP A 19 11.02 -1.98 -23.36
CA ASP A 19 11.32 -2.95 -22.30
C ASP A 19 10.07 -3.57 -21.65
N HIS A 20 8.88 -3.08 -22.04
CA HIS A 20 7.62 -3.58 -21.51
C HIS A 20 7.15 -4.83 -22.25
N VAL A 21 6.64 -5.78 -21.48
CA VAL A 21 6.10 -7.05 -21.97
C VAL A 21 4.69 -7.21 -21.43
N PHE A 22 3.70 -7.28 -22.32
CA PHE A 22 2.30 -7.42 -21.99
C PHE A 22 1.77 -8.76 -22.50
N PRO A 23 0.96 -9.51 -21.72
CA PRO A 23 0.32 -10.73 -22.21
C PRO A 23 -0.67 -10.41 -23.32
N VAL A 24 -0.85 -11.33 -24.25
CA VAL A 24 -1.83 -11.21 -25.32
C VAL A 24 -2.94 -12.22 -25.06
N ALA A 25 -4.19 -11.76 -25.05
CA ALA A 25 -5.34 -12.60 -24.84
C ALA A 25 -5.44 -13.67 -25.96
N GLU A 26 -5.77 -14.88 -25.56
CA GLU A 26 -5.88 -16.03 -26.47
C GLU A 26 -6.83 -15.73 -27.64
N GLY A 27 -6.44 -16.16 -28.85
CA GLY A 27 -7.19 -15.94 -30.07
C GLY A 27 -7.06 -14.53 -30.68
N THR A 28 -6.33 -13.62 -30.04
CA THR A 28 -6.15 -12.24 -30.58
C THR A 28 -4.81 -12.00 -31.25
N GLN A 29 -3.86 -12.93 -31.16
CA GLN A 29 -2.46 -12.78 -31.61
C GLN A 29 -2.30 -12.49 -33.11
N SER A 30 -3.26 -12.88 -33.93
CA SER A 30 -3.24 -12.66 -35.38
C SER A 30 -3.97 -11.40 -35.84
N LEU A 31 -4.58 -10.66 -34.92
CA LEU A 31 -5.34 -9.45 -35.23
C LEU A 31 -4.39 -8.28 -35.61
N PRO A 32 -4.85 -7.36 -36.47
CA PRO A 32 -4.13 -6.11 -36.68
C PRO A 32 -3.89 -5.38 -35.36
N MET A 33 -2.73 -4.73 -35.18
CA MET A 33 -2.27 -4.14 -33.92
C MET A 33 -3.33 -3.23 -33.25
N HIS A 34 -3.99 -2.37 -34.01
CA HIS A 34 -5.01 -1.45 -33.49
C HIS A 34 -6.26 -2.17 -32.97
N VAL A 35 -6.58 -3.36 -33.50
CA VAL A 35 -7.66 -4.20 -33.01
C VAL A 35 -7.18 -5.02 -31.82
N LEU A 36 -5.97 -5.57 -31.89
CA LEU A 36 -5.36 -6.38 -30.84
C LEU A 36 -5.32 -5.63 -29.51
N VAL A 37 -4.78 -4.40 -29.49
CA VAL A 37 -4.70 -3.60 -28.24
C VAL A 37 -6.08 -3.33 -27.63
N GLY A 38 -7.13 -3.18 -28.42
CA GLY A 38 -8.49 -2.97 -27.94
C GLY A 38 -9.22 -4.24 -27.46
N ARG A 39 -8.60 -5.43 -27.64
CA ARG A 39 -9.17 -6.73 -27.29
C ARG A 39 -8.50 -7.39 -26.08
N GLN A 40 -7.62 -6.67 -25.40
CA GLN A 40 -6.94 -7.18 -24.21
C GLN A 40 -7.78 -7.01 -22.95
N HIS A 41 -7.43 -7.78 -21.90
CA HIS A 41 -8.03 -7.65 -20.56
C HIS A 41 -7.46 -6.46 -19.76
N TYR A 42 -6.62 -5.66 -20.41
CA TYR A 42 -6.03 -4.45 -19.88
C TYR A 42 -6.10 -3.33 -20.93
N ARG A 43 -5.96 -2.09 -20.48
CA ARG A 43 -5.88 -0.91 -21.36
C ARG A 43 -4.49 -0.28 -21.25
N LEU A 44 -3.80 -0.15 -22.38
CA LEU A 44 -2.59 0.66 -22.44
C LEU A 44 -2.98 2.13 -22.55
N ALA A 45 -2.50 2.94 -21.63
CA ALA A 45 -2.83 4.37 -21.56
C ALA A 45 -1.59 5.18 -21.19
N TYR A 46 -1.68 6.50 -21.31
CA TYR A 46 -0.64 7.39 -20.82
C TYR A 46 -0.51 7.26 -19.31
N TRP A 47 0.70 7.14 -18.79
CA TRP A 47 0.95 6.79 -17.39
C TRP A 47 0.25 7.71 -16.36
N LYS A 48 0.08 9.01 -16.69
CA LYS A 48 -0.59 9.97 -15.79
C LYS A 48 -2.08 9.70 -15.56
N VAL A 49 -2.75 8.94 -16.44
CA VAL A 49 -4.15 8.60 -16.19
C VAL A 49 -4.30 7.50 -15.15
N GLY A 50 -3.22 6.82 -14.80
CA GLY A 50 -3.22 5.77 -13.77
C GLY A 50 -3.76 6.25 -12.42
N ASP A 51 -3.39 7.47 -12.00
CA ASP A 51 -3.80 8.02 -10.72
C ASP A 51 -5.33 8.21 -10.57
N ALA A 52 -6.03 8.38 -11.70
CA ALA A 52 -7.48 8.58 -11.72
C ALA A 52 -8.28 7.38 -12.24
N GLU A 53 -7.66 6.48 -13.02
CA GLU A 53 -8.38 5.46 -13.78
C GLU A 53 -7.92 4.03 -13.48
N THR A 54 -6.97 3.81 -12.58
CA THR A 54 -6.59 2.48 -12.11
C THR A 54 -7.78 1.81 -11.42
N ASN A 55 -8.10 0.58 -11.79
CA ASN A 55 -9.25 -0.18 -11.29
C ASN A 55 -8.87 -1.34 -10.37
N TYR A 56 -7.68 -1.27 -9.80
CA TYR A 56 -7.19 -2.19 -8.77
C TYR A 56 -6.53 -1.37 -7.66
N ARG A 57 -6.56 -1.88 -6.43
CA ARG A 57 -5.87 -1.26 -5.29
C ARG A 57 -4.38 -1.49 -5.44
N ARG A 58 -3.59 -0.44 -5.25
CA ARG A 58 -2.13 -0.49 -5.29
C ARG A 58 -1.56 -0.56 -3.87
N PHE A 59 -0.33 -1.04 -3.75
CA PHE A 59 0.47 -0.80 -2.56
C PHE A 59 1.05 0.62 -2.64
N PHE A 60 0.60 1.52 -1.77
CA PHE A 60 0.78 2.97 -1.94
C PHE A 60 0.26 3.43 -3.31
N ASP A 61 1.11 4.15 -4.08
CA ASP A 61 0.86 4.60 -5.44
C ASP A 61 1.68 3.84 -6.50
N VAL A 62 2.24 2.68 -6.12
CA VAL A 62 3.12 1.88 -6.99
C VAL A 62 2.28 1.07 -7.98
N GLY A 63 2.16 1.55 -9.22
CA GLY A 63 1.32 0.96 -10.26
C GLY A 63 1.65 -0.48 -10.68
N THR A 64 2.81 -1.02 -10.27
CA THR A 64 3.22 -2.41 -10.54
C THR A 64 2.94 -3.37 -9.38
N LEU A 65 2.44 -2.86 -8.25
CA LEU A 65 2.13 -3.64 -7.05
C LEU A 65 0.61 -3.65 -6.81
N ALA A 66 -0.07 -4.61 -7.42
CA ALA A 66 -1.49 -4.81 -7.19
C ALA A 66 -1.73 -5.54 -5.86
N ALA A 67 -2.60 -4.97 -5.01
CA ALA A 67 -3.02 -5.61 -3.78
C ALA A 67 -3.94 -6.79 -4.08
N ILE A 68 -3.75 -7.89 -3.35
CA ILE A 68 -4.68 -9.03 -3.39
C ILE A 68 -5.88 -8.76 -2.48
N ARG A 69 -7.04 -9.33 -2.85
CA ARG A 69 -8.28 -9.15 -2.09
C ARG A 69 -8.33 -10.10 -0.91
N VAL A 70 -7.66 -9.76 0.18
CA VAL A 70 -7.62 -10.60 1.41
C VAL A 70 -8.95 -10.67 2.17
N GLU A 71 -9.92 -9.84 1.81
CA GLU A 71 -11.31 -9.90 2.30
C GLU A 71 -12.06 -11.11 1.73
N ASP A 72 -11.60 -11.68 0.61
CA ASP A 72 -12.10 -12.93 0.06
C ASP A 72 -11.52 -14.11 0.86
N PRO A 73 -12.35 -15.00 1.44
CA PRO A 73 -11.87 -16.10 2.29
C PRO A 73 -10.94 -17.09 1.56
N GLU A 74 -11.14 -17.33 0.27
CA GLU A 74 -10.29 -18.24 -0.50
C GLU A 74 -8.91 -17.60 -0.76
N VAL A 75 -8.89 -16.29 -1.05
CA VAL A 75 -7.66 -15.52 -1.21
C VAL A 75 -6.90 -15.43 0.11
N PHE A 76 -7.59 -15.17 1.22
CA PHE A 76 -6.98 -15.17 2.55
C PHE A 76 -6.37 -16.54 2.86
N ALA A 77 -7.14 -17.61 2.72
CA ALA A 77 -6.67 -18.98 3.02
C ALA A 77 -5.41 -19.32 2.21
N GLY A 78 -5.44 -19.10 0.89
CA GLY A 78 -4.31 -19.42 0.02
C GLY A 78 -3.06 -18.57 0.28
N SER A 79 -3.22 -17.27 0.57
CA SER A 79 -2.09 -16.36 0.81
C SER A 79 -1.48 -16.51 2.20
N HIS A 80 -2.21 -17.01 3.19
CA HIS A 80 -1.76 -17.14 4.58
C HIS A 80 -1.42 -18.58 4.99
N GLU A 81 -1.67 -19.57 4.14
CA GLU A 81 -1.47 -21.00 4.44
C GLU A 81 -0.08 -21.27 5.03
N LEU A 82 0.97 -20.86 4.34
CA LEU A 82 2.35 -21.08 4.80
C LEU A 82 2.64 -20.43 6.15
N VAL A 83 2.22 -19.19 6.35
CA VAL A 83 2.49 -18.43 7.58
C VAL A 83 1.77 -19.05 8.77
N LEU A 84 0.51 -19.45 8.58
CA LEU A 84 -0.30 -20.10 9.61
C LEU A 84 0.23 -21.50 9.93
N ASP A 85 0.75 -22.24 8.95
CA ASP A 85 1.39 -23.54 9.18
C ASP A 85 2.69 -23.39 9.99
N LEU A 86 3.50 -22.38 9.73
CA LEU A 86 4.71 -22.09 10.51
C LEU A 86 4.38 -21.75 11.96
N LEU A 87 3.30 -20.99 12.21
CA LEU A 87 2.80 -20.74 13.56
C LEU A 87 2.34 -22.03 14.26
N ARG A 88 1.53 -22.84 13.59
CA ARG A 88 1.03 -24.12 14.14
C ARG A 88 2.16 -25.11 14.46
N ALA A 89 3.21 -25.10 13.64
CA ALA A 89 4.41 -25.92 13.85
C ALA A 89 5.33 -25.38 14.96
N GLY A 90 5.06 -24.20 15.52
CA GLY A 90 5.93 -23.54 16.50
C GLY A 90 7.28 -23.10 15.92
N THR A 91 7.37 -22.96 14.60
CA THR A 91 8.57 -22.43 13.93
C THR A 91 8.63 -20.91 14.00
N VAL A 92 7.46 -20.26 14.10
CA VAL A 92 7.27 -18.82 14.28
C VAL A 92 6.39 -18.62 15.49
N ASP A 93 6.74 -17.67 16.36
CA ASP A 93 6.03 -17.40 17.61
C ASP A 93 5.07 -16.19 17.51
N ALA A 94 5.27 -15.31 16.54
CA ALA A 94 4.51 -14.07 16.40
C ALA A 94 4.45 -13.61 14.94
N LEU A 95 3.52 -12.70 14.65
CA LEU A 95 3.38 -12.06 13.34
C LEU A 95 3.55 -10.55 13.44
N ARG A 96 4.13 -9.96 12.39
CA ARG A 96 4.07 -8.53 12.13
C ARG A 96 3.29 -8.31 10.84
N VAL A 97 2.22 -7.55 10.91
CA VAL A 97 1.45 -7.14 9.74
C VAL A 97 1.97 -5.78 9.26
N ASP A 98 2.41 -5.74 8.03
CA ASP A 98 2.88 -4.55 7.35
C ASP A 98 1.72 -3.80 6.71
N HIS A 99 1.68 -2.48 6.86
CA HIS A 99 0.75 -1.56 6.19
C HIS A 99 -0.73 -2.01 6.16
N PRO A 100 -1.35 -2.39 7.26
CA PRO A 100 -2.77 -2.80 7.26
C PRO A 100 -3.72 -1.66 6.85
N ASP A 101 -3.32 -0.39 7.01
CA ASP A 101 -4.09 0.79 6.56
C ASP A 101 -4.35 0.79 5.04
N GLY A 102 -3.53 0.07 4.25
CA GLY A 102 -3.73 -0.09 2.81
C GLY A 102 -4.85 -1.05 2.42
N LEU A 103 -5.42 -1.80 3.36
CA LEU A 103 -6.51 -2.74 3.12
C LEU A 103 -7.87 -2.03 3.01
N ALA A 104 -8.85 -2.66 2.37
CA ALA A 104 -10.21 -2.15 2.31
C ALA A 104 -10.91 -2.25 3.67
N ASP A 105 -10.68 -3.34 4.40
CA ASP A 105 -11.17 -3.56 5.76
C ASP A 105 -10.03 -4.05 6.68
N PRO A 106 -9.22 -3.13 7.22
CA PRO A 106 -8.14 -3.49 8.14
C PRO A 106 -8.62 -4.20 9.40
N THR A 107 -9.77 -3.78 9.93
CA THR A 107 -10.33 -4.35 11.16
C THR A 107 -10.76 -5.80 10.94
N GLY A 108 -11.53 -6.05 9.89
CA GLY A 108 -11.96 -7.41 9.54
C GLY A 108 -10.79 -8.33 9.27
N TYR A 109 -9.79 -7.86 8.54
CA TYR A 109 -8.58 -8.62 8.25
C TYR A 109 -7.80 -9.00 9.51
N LEU A 110 -7.51 -8.03 10.40
CA LEU A 110 -6.72 -8.28 11.61
C LEU A 110 -7.45 -9.21 12.59
N ASN A 111 -8.77 -9.09 12.69
CA ASN A 111 -9.58 -9.97 13.52
C ASN A 111 -9.58 -11.40 12.97
N HIS A 112 -9.78 -11.56 11.66
CA HIS A 112 -9.73 -12.86 11.00
C HIS A 112 -8.34 -13.51 11.15
N LEU A 113 -7.27 -12.72 10.96
CA LEU A 113 -5.90 -13.21 11.15
C LEU A 113 -5.64 -13.65 12.60
N SER A 114 -6.11 -12.87 13.59
CA SER A 114 -5.96 -13.21 15.00
C SER A 114 -6.67 -14.53 15.36
N GLU A 115 -7.88 -14.74 14.83
CA GLU A 115 -8.63 -15.99 15.00
C GLU A 115 -7.90 -17.17 14.33
N ALA A 116 -7.48 -17.02 13.06
CA ALA A 116 -6.79 -18.05 12.31
C ALA A 116 -5.41 -18.41 12.90
N ALA A 117 -4.75 -17.44 13.52
CA ALA A 117 -3.48 -17.60 14.22
C ALA A 117 -3.62 -18.18 15.65
N GLY A 118 -4.86 -18.51 16.11
CA GLY A 118 -5.10 -19.10 17.41
C GLY A 118 -4.72 -18.19 18.58
N GLY A 119 -4.78 -16.88 18.42
CA GLY A 119 -4.41 -15.89 19.44
C GLY A 119 -2.90 -15.67 19.58
N ALA A 120 -2.11 -16.01 18.58
CA ALA A 120 -0.68 -15.70 18.55
C ALA A 120 -0.45 -14.18 18.69
N TRP A 121 0.74 -13.81 19.15
CA TRP A 121 1.12 -12.40 19.26
C TRP A 121 1.21 -11.75 17.88
N ILE A 122 0.37 -10.71 17.63
CA ILE A 122 0.35 -9.97 16.38
C ILE A 122 0.65 -8.50 16.67
N THR A 123 1.58 -7.92 15.93
CA THR A 123 1.80 -6.46 15.90
C THR A 123 1.42 -5.92 14.53
N ALA A 124 0.84 -4.72 14.51
CA ALA A 124 0.48 -4.04 13.27
C ALA A 124 1.39 -2.84 13.01
N GLU A 125 1.86 -2.69 11.79
CA GLU A 125 2.52 -1.46 11.37
C GLU A 125 1.48 -0.35 11.23
N LYS A 126 1.39 0.48 12.27
CA LYS A 126 0.51 1.64 12.31
C LYS A 126 1.31 2.82 12.85
N ILE A 127 1.36 3.90 12.08
CA ILE A 127 1.97 5.16 12.50
C ILE A 127 0.86 6.03 13.08
N LEU A 128 0.79 6.06 14.41
CA LEU A 128 -0.18 6.84 15.15
C LEU A 128 0.30 8.31 15.28
N ALA A 129 -0.62 9.25 15.11
CA ALA A 129 -0.39 10.63 15.55
C ALA A 129 -0.26 10.69 17.09
N PRO A 130 0.32 11.75 17.68
CA PRO A 130 0.57 11.84 19.13
C PRO A 130 -0.65 11.52 20.00
N ASP A 131 -1.83 11.95 19.59
CA ASP A 131 -3.09 11.78 20.34
C ASP A 131 -4.04 10.75 19.68
N GLU A 132 -3.58 10.01 18.69
CA GLU A 132 -4.36 8.97 18.00
C GLU A 132 -4.25 7.65 18.76
N PRO A 133 -5.36 7.07 19.25
CA PRO A 133 -5.34 5.73 19.83
C PRO A 133 -5.34 4.66 18.74
N LEU A 134 -4.74 3.51 19.03
CA LEU A 134 -4.91 2.32 18.20
C LEU A 134 -6.42 1.93 18.20
N PRO A 135 -7.01 1.62 17.02
CA PRO A 135 -8.43 1.26 16.95
C PRO A 135 -8.76 0.09 17.88
N VAL A 136 -9.75 0.28 18.75
CA VAL A 136 -10.14 -0.69 19.79
C VAL A 136 -10.60 -2.03 19.20
N GLY A 137 -11.13 -2.02 17.96
CA GLY A 137 -11.56 -3.23 17.26
C GLY A 137 -10.44 -4.06 16.63
N TRP A 138 -9.17 -3.63 16.70
CA TRP A 138 -8.05 -4.39 16.16
C TRP A 138 -7.57 -5.42 17.18
N HIS A 139 -7.74 -6.71 16.89
CA HIS A 139 -7.26 -7.80 17.74
C HIS A 139 -5.76 -8.03 17.55
N VAL A 140 -4.96 -7.06 17.98
CA VAL A 140 -3.49 -7.07 17.92
C VAL A 140 -2.93 -6.70 19.29
N ALA A 141 -1.68 -7.11 19.54
CA ALA A 141 -0.98 -6.80 20.79
C ALA A 141 -0.54 -5.32 20.87
N GLY A 142 -0.40 -4.67 19.72
CA GLY A 142 0.03 -3.27 19.63
C GLY A 142 0.59 -2.93 18.26
N THR A 143 1.25 -1.76 18.20
CA THR A 143 1.96 -1.28 17.01
C THR A 143 3.39 -1.85 16.94
N THR A 144 4.07 -1.62 15.80
CA THR A 144 5.49 -1.95 15.64
C THR A 144 6.45 -0.97 16.33
N GLY A 145 5.93 0.05 17.02
CA GLY A 145 6.72 0.91 17.90
C GLY A 145 7.03 2.32 17.37
N TYR A 146 6.42 2.78 16.28
CA TYR A 146 6.57 4.17 15.82
C TYR A 146 6.12 5.18 16.86
N ASP A 147 5.09 4.86 17.63
CA ASP A 147 4.58 5.66 18.76
C ASP A 147 5.55 5.68 19.97
N ALA A 148 6.38 4.67 20.14
CA ALA A 148 7.48 4.70 21.11
C ALA A 148 8.66 5.52 20.57
N SER A 149 8.98 5.37 19.28
CA SER A 149 10.11 6.07 18.64
C SER A 149 9.99 7.58 18.77
N TRP A 150 8.85 8.18 18.37
CA TRP A 150 8.71 9.63 18.47
C TRP A 150 8.81 10.16 19.92
N ARG A 151 8.36 9.38 20.91
CA ARG A 151 8.50 9.75 22.33
C ARG A 151 9.96 9.75 22.77
N ILE A 152 10.74 8.78 22.28
CA ILE A 152 12.20 8.73 22.53
C ILE A 152 12.88 9.93 21.87
N ASP A 153 12.51 10.26 20.64
CA ASP A 153 13.06 11.41 19.92
C ASP A 153 12.76 12.72 20.65
N GLN A 154 11.58 12.87 21.24
CA GLN A 154 11.22 14.06 22.05
C GLN A 154 12.15 14.28 23.26
N LEU A 155 12.74 13.24 23.81
CA LEU A 155 13.71 13.40 24.92
C LEU A 155 14.97 14.16 24.52
N GLN A 156 15.27 14.20 23.20
CA GLN A 156 16.45 14.86 22.65
C GLN A 156 16.14 16.27 22.11
N VAL A 157 14.88 16.70 22.15
CA VAL A 157 14.45 18.01 21.66
C VAL A 157 14.42 19.02 22.79
N ASP A 158 15.17 20.15 22.65
CA ASP A 158 15.02 21.29 23.52
C ASP A 158 13.83 22.15 23.09
N PRO A 159 12.73 22.19 23.86
CA PRO A 159 11.56 23.02 23.50
C PRO A 159 11.88 24.49 23.37
N GLY A 160 12.89 24.99 24.13
CA GLY A 160 13.35 26.38 24.06
C GLY A 160 13.98 26.77 22.71
N GLY A 161 14.43 25.77 21.95
CA GLY A 161 14.96 25.95 20.60
C GLY A 161 13.90 26.34 19.56
N ALA A 162 12.64 26.00 19.77
CA ALA A 162 11.56 26.24 18.81
C ALA A 162 11.38 27.71 18.46
N VAL A 163 11.48 28.62 19.44
CA VAL A 163 11.35 30.08 19.23
C VAL A 163 12.46 30.60 18.31
N ARG A 164 13.70 30.18 18.56
CA ARG A 164 14.86 30.61 17.75
C ARG A 164 14.80 30.05 16.33
N LEU A 165 14.42 28.79 16.19
CA LEU A 165 14.23 28.16 14.86
C LEU A 165 13.08 28.79 14.10
N GLY A 166 11.97 29.14 14.77
CA GLY A 166 10.84 29.83 14.15
C GLY A 166 11.22 31.23 13.67
N ALA A 167 12.01 31.98 14.43
CA ALA A 167 12.53 33.29 14.02
C ALA A 167 13.44 33.18 12.79
N LEU A 168 14.37 32.23 12.79
CA LEU A 168 15.23 31.94 11.65
C LEU A 168 14.43 31.53 10.39
N MET A 169 13.42 30.69 10.57
CA MET A 169 12.53 30.29 9.48
C MET A 169 11.81 31.48 8.87
N HIS A 170 11.32 32.40 9.70
CA HIS A 170 10.70 33.64 9.26
C HIS A 170 11.69 34.54 8.49
N GLU A 171 12.90 34.70 9.00
CA GLU A 171 13.96 35.48 8.36
C GLU A 171 14.29 34.91 6.95
N LEU A 172 14.43 33.59 6.83
CA LEU A 172 14.83 32.92 5.59
C LEU A 172 13.71 32.86 4.55
N THR A 173 12.46 32.72 4.96
CA THR A 173 11.33 32.45 4.05
C THR A 173 10.34 33.58 3.91
N GLY A 174 10.40 34.58 4.79
CA GLY A 174 9.38 35.64 4.89
C GLY A 174 8.01 35.14 5.37
N ARG A 175 7.88 33.86 5.74
CA ARG A 175 6.62 33.25 6.20
C ARG A 175 6.47 33.39 7.71
N GLY A 176 5.25 33.73 8.14
CA GLY A 176 4.87 33.70 9.55
C GLY A 176 4.76 32.28 10.12
N PRO A 177 4.30 32.16 11.38
CA PRO A 177 4.05 30.85 11.98
C PRO A 177 3.17 30.00 11.08
N ILE A 178 3.61 28.76 10.84
CA ILE A 178 2.86 27.80 10.03
C ILE A 178 1.88 27.09 10.97
N GLU A 179 0.60 27.12 10.64
CA GLU A 179 -0.40 26.28 11.30
C GLU A 179 -0.23 24.84 10.78
N TYR A 180 0.45 24.03 11.56
CA TYR A 180 0.84 22.67 11.19
C TYR A 180 -0.36 21.82 10.75
N GLU A 181 -1.46 21.86 11.50
CA GLU A 181 -2.68 21.09 11.24
C GLU A 181 -3.27 21.44 9.88
N ARG A 182 -3.27 22.72 9.51
CA ARG A 182 -3.74 23.16 8.20
C ARG A 182 -2.88 22.66 7.06
N VAL A 183 -1.56 22.63 7.25
CA VAL A 183 -0.63 22.12 6.23
C VAL A 183 -0.82 20.62 6.07
N VAL A 184 -0.97 19.88 7.17
CA VAL A 184 -1.23 18.44 7.15
C VAL A 184 -2.55 18.12 6.44
N GLU A 185 -3.63 18.86 6.76
CA GLU A 185 -4.93 18.66 6.11
C GLU A 185 -4.84 18.92 4.60
N GLN A 186 -4.19 20.01 4.21
CA GLN A 186 -4.02 20.34 2.80
C GLN A 186 -3.20 19.26 2.08
N ALA A 187 -2.08 18.83 2.64
CA ALA A 187 -1.25 17.79 2.05
C ALA A 187 -1.99 16.45 1.88
N LYS A 188 -2.78 16.06 2.89
CA LYS A 188 -3.63 14.86 2.78
C LYS A 188 -4.66 14.99 1.66
N ARG A 189 -5.30 16.14 1.52
CA ARG A 189 -6.26 16.39 0.43
C ARG A 189 -5.60 16.37 -0.94
N GLU A 190 -4.40 16.90 -1.07
CA GLU A 190 -3.64 16.87 -2.33
C GLU A 190 -3.32 15.43 -2.75
N VAL A 191 -2.91 14.57 -1.81
CA VAL A 191 -2.64 13.14 -2.08
C VAL A 191 -3.93 12.41 -2.48
N ILE A 192 -5.03 12.60 -1.74
CA ILE A 192 -6.33 11.95 -2.01
C ILE A 192 -6.89 12.37 -3.38
N ASN A 193 -6.73 13.63 -3.77
CA ASN A 193 -7.22 14.14 -5.05
C ASN A 193 -6.21 13.96 -6.20
N GLY A 194 -5.01 13.50 -5.92
CA GLY A 194 -3.91 13.30 -6.85
C GLY A 194 -3.55 11.84 -7.01
N SER A 195 -2.43 11.42 -6.43
CA SER A 195 -1.84 10.09 -6.65
C SER A 195 -2.71 8.93 -6.16
N LEU A 196 -3.60 9.14 -5.19
CA LEU A 196 -4.51 8.12 -4.66
C LEU A 196 -5.98 8.34 -5.04
N ALA A 197 -6.26 9.13 -6.08
CA ALA A 197 -7.63 9.43 -6.47
C ALA A 197 -8.43 8.19 -6.90
N ALA A 198 -7.77 7.22 -7.54
CA ALA A 198 -8.42 5.98 -7.98
C ALA A 198 -8.79 5.04 -6.81
N GLU A 199 -8.06 5.11 -5.70
CA GLU A 199 -8.32 4.26 -4.52
C GLU A 199 -9.43 4.82 -3.62
N VAL A 200 -9.75 6.11 -3.75
CA VAL A 200 -10.73 6.82 -2.90
C VAL A 200 -12.08 6.97 -3.59
N ASN A 201 -12.10 7.03 -4.93
CA ASN A 201 -13.32 7.18 -5.75
C ASN A 201 -13.88 5.83 -6.17
#